data_5ce2718449da7f6ef2c875adc087cdd9
#
_entry.id   5ce2718449da7f6ef2c875adc087cdd9
#
_cell.length_a   1.000
_cell.length_b   1.000
_cell.length_c   1.000
_cell.angle_alpha   90.00
_cell.angle_beta   90.00
_cell.angle_gamma   90.00
#
_symmetry.space_group_name_H-M   'P 1'
#
loop_
_entity.id
_entity.type
_entity.pdbx_description
1 polymer ?
#
loop_
_entity_poly.entity_id
_entity_poly.type
_entity_poly.pdbx_seq_one_letter_code
_entity_poly.pdbx_strand_id
1 'polypeptide(L)'
;LKAVVAGNHLVVLEDISTFISDAELEQLSGILHHYAKKGMSFLYIAAHFEEARQICGRTALMLNGQIIKCFQAKDKAPDPFFLHCTEDFDRHVREQMNQRPRPEENQIVFQAEGEPAFSVARGECLVMQDLDNCMIQELIPVLSGEERHSAGQILIDGTPLGGKNDRRIAVIQELPVHSMLFSNLSYLDNLCFTLDHRVRGVWGSKRVKKSLRQEYAELLGEEVFDLPVDRLTEWQKYDLIYTRIYLQNPKVVFCVQPFKSAEVSLRIHIMELLERFLNKGIPVVIMAVNLADSLALADRLLRVRRGGKV
;
A
#
# COMPACT_ATOMS: atom_id res chain seq x y z
N LEU A 1 6.03 -2.49 27.19
CA LEU A 1 6.09 -3.01 28.56
C LEU A 1 7.09 -4.18 28.70
N LYS A 2 7.06 -5.22 27.84
CA LYS A 2 8.02 -6.35 27.92
C LYS A 2 9.47 -5.89 27.90
N ALA A 3 9.85 -4.98 27.02
CA ALA A 3 11.21 -4.42 26.92
C ALA A 3 11.64 -3.69 28.21
N VAL A 4 10.71 -2.97 28.85
CA VAL A 4 10.94 -2.29 30.13
C VAL A 4 11.17 -3.29 31.25
N VAL A 5 10.32 -4.30 31.35
CA VAL A 5 10.43 -5.35 32.37
C VAL A 5 11.71 -6.16 32.20
N ALA A 6 12.19 -6.32 30.95
CA ALA A 6 13.47 -6.98 30.65
C ALA A 6 14.71 -6.15 31.02
N GLY A 7 14.55 -4.95 31.54
CA GLY A 7 15.65 -4.08 31.98
C GLY A 7 16.43 -3.40 30.86
N ASN A 8 15.82 -3.29 29.66
CA ASN A 8 16.45 -2.58 28.55
C ASN A 8 16.47 -1.07 28.79
N HIS A 9 17.62 -0.44 28.56
CA HIS A 9 17.79 1.01 28.67
C HIS A 9 17.50 1.76 27.36
N LEU A 10 17.55 1.07 26.21
CA LEU A 10 17.23 1.60 24.88
C LEU A 10 16.20 0.69 24.22
N VAL A 11 15.15 1.29 23.68
CA VAL A 11 14.12 0.60 22.86
C VAL A 11 14.06 1.27 21.51
N VAL A 12 14.15 0.48 20.46
CA VAL A 12 13.97 0.93 19.07
C VAL A 12 12.57 0.55 18.63
N LEU A 13 11.83 1.51 18.10
CA LEU A 13 10.47 1.38 17.60
C LEU A 13 10.48 1.79 16.13
N GLU A 14 9.88 0.99 15.26
CA GLU A 14 9.84 1.25 13.83
C GLU A 14 8.40 1.28 13.35
N ASP A 15 8.02 2.41 12.73
CA ASP A 15 6.79 2.62 11.95
C ASP A 15 5.50 2.07 12.61
N ILE A 16 5.35 2.36 13.91
CA ILE A 16 4.24 1.82 14.72
C ILE A 16 2.88 2.38 14.30
N SER A 17 2.84 3.62 13.80
CA SER A 17 1.60 4.25 13.36
C SER A 17 0.86 3.48 12.27
N THR A 18 1.56 2.67 11.50
CA THR A 18 0.93 1.82 10.48
C THR A 18 0.12 0.67 11.07
N PHE A 19 0.31 0.35 12.35
CA PHE A 19 -0.34 -0.79 13.03
C PHE A 19 -1.40 -0.39 14.04
N ILE A 20 -1.42 0.88 14.46
CA ILE A 20 -2.29 1.35 15.53
C ILE A 20 -3.05 2.60 15.10
N SER A 21 -4.20 2.83 15.70
CA SER A 21 -5.01 4.03 15.51
C SER A 21 -4.35 5.28 16.13
N ASP A 22 -4.79 6.47 15.72
CA ASP A 22 -4.30 7.74 16.27
C ASP A 22 -4.49 7.83 17.81
N ALA A 23 -5.61 7.30 18.32
CA ALA A 23 -5.87 7.26 19.77
C ALA A 23 -4.90 6.33 20.51
N GLU A 24 -4.53 5.21 19.93
CA GLU A 24 -3.54 4.29 20.49
C GLU A 24 -2.13 4.87 20.40
N LEU A 25 -1.84 5.61 19.32
CA LEU A 25 -0.58 6.33 19.16
C LEU A 25 -0.38 7.40 20.22
N GLU A 26 -1.44 8.14 20.56
CA GLU A 26 -1.44 9.12 21.66
C GLU A 26 -1.17 8.44 23.02
N GLN A 27 -1.83 7.29 23.29
CA GLN A 27 -1.58 6.52 24.51
C GLN A 27 -0.14 6.00 24.56
N LEU A 28 0.38 5.48 23.43
CA LEU A 28 1.77 5.04 23.33
C LEU A 28 2.74 6.20 23.61
N SER A 29 2.51 7.37 23.03
CA SER A 29 3.30 8.57 23.29
C SER A 29 3.37 8.90 24.78
N GLY A 30 2.24 8.86 25.47
CA GLY A 30 2.18 9.03 26.92
C GLY A 30 3.03 8.03 27.70
N ILE A 31 2.99 6.76 27.30
CA ILE A 31 3.79 5.68 27.90
C ILE A 31 5.29 5.92 27.66
N LEU A 32 5.69 6.24 26.43
CA LEU A 32 7.09 6.50 26.08
C LEU A 32 7.65 7.67 26.88
N HIS A 33 6.91 8.78 26.97
CA HIS A 33 7.31 9.94 27.77
C HIS A 33 7.42 9.62 29.27
N HIS A 34 6.53 8.79 29.82
CA HIS A 34 6.60 8.36 31.20
C HIS A 34 7.90 7.60 31.50
N TYR A 35 8.28 6.65 30.64
CA TYR A 35 9.50 5.89 30.84
C TYR A 35 10.78 6.65 30.47
N ALA A 36 10.71 7.58 29.53
CA ALA A 36 11.82 8.49 29.24
C ALA A 36 12.20 9.35 30.46
N LYS A 37 11.20 9.83 31.22
CA LYS A 37 11.42 10.54 32.50
C LYS A 37 12.06 9.65 33.57
N LYS A 38 11.97 8.33 33.43
CA LYS A 38 12.61 7.34 34.32
C LYS A 38 13.99 6.90 33.86
N GLY A 39 14.56 7.56 32.83
CA GLY A 39 15.90 7.31 32.32
C GLY A 39 16.01 6.31 31.19
N MET A 40 14.89 5.88 30.61
CA MET A 40 14.92 5.06 29.38
C MET A 40 15.12 5.93 28.15
N SER A 41 15.78 5.38 27.13
CA SER A 41 15.95 6.00 25.83
C SER A 41 15.09 5.28 24.80
N PHE A 42 14.48 6.07 23.90
CA PHE A 42 13.69 5.55 22.79
C PHE A 42 14.20 6.12 21.48
N LEU A 43 14.43 5.25 20.50
CA LEU A 43 14.68 5.60 19.11
C LEU A 43 13.44 5.23 18.33
N TYR A 44 12.77 6.23 17.76
CA TYR A 44 11.56 6.03 16.98
C TYR A 44 11.84 6.32 15.51
N ILE A 45 11.68 5.32 14.66
CA ILE A 45 11.81 5.43 13.20
C ILE A 45 10.39 5.62 12.67
N ALA A 46 10.10 6.80 12.16
CA ALA A 46 8.79 7.18 11.65
C ALA A 46 8.83 7.47 10.15
N ALA A 47 7.79 7.04 9.45
CA ALA A 47 7.60 7.38 8.05
C ALA A 47 7.02 8.81 7.88
N HIS A 48 6.33 9.31 8.90
CA HIS A 48 5.67 10.61 8.90
C HIS A 48 6.31 11.57 9.91
N PHE A 49 6.66 12.77 9.44
CA PHE A 49 7.30 13.78 10.30
C PHE A 49 6.38 14.29 11.41
N GLU A 50 5.11 14.50 11.12
CA GLU A 50 4.13 14.99 12.08
C GLU A 50 4.03 14.06 13.29
N GLU A 51 4.04 12.76 13.03
CA GLU A 51 4.07 11.74 14.06
C GLU A 51 5.35 11.78 14.89
N ALA A 52 6.51 11.82 14.23
CA ALA A 52 7.80 11.92 14.92
C ALA A 52 7.87 13.16 15.79
N ARG A 53 7.36 14.30 15.33
CA ARG A 53 7.32 15.56 16.06
C ARG A 53 6.38 15.50 17.27
N GLN A 54 5.27 14.78 17.17
CA GLN A 54 4.31 14.62 18.26
C GLN A 54 4.87 13.76 19.40
N ILE A 55 5.63 12.72 19.03
CA ILE A 55 6.13 11.71 19.98
C ILE A 55 7.51 12.10 20.53
N CYS A 56 8.40 12.63 19.69
CA CYS A 56 9.82 12.76 19.99
C CYS A 56 10.22 14.16 20.43
N GLY A 57 11.08 14.27 21.44
CA GLY A 57 11.68 15.54 21.88
C GLY A 57 12.75 16.07 20.89
N ARG A 58 13.33 15.20 20.08
CA ARG A 58 14.33 15.50 19.05
C ARG A 58 14.10 14.59 17.84
N THR A 59 14.07 15.16 16.65
CA THR A 59 13.85 14.44 15.40
C THR A 59 15.04 14.65 14.47
N ALA A 60 15.51 13.60 13.82
CA ALA A 60 16.55 13.65 12.79
C ALA A 60 15.94 13.25 11.44
N LEU A 61 16.12 14.08 10.42
CA LEU A 61 15.78 13.75 9.04
C LEU A 61 16.92 12.99 8.41
N MET A 62 16.64 11.78 7.93
CA MET A 62 17.62 10.93 7.25
C MET A 62 17.23 10.79 5.78
N LEU A 63 18.20 10.95 4.89
CA LEU A 63 18.05 10.75 3.45
C LEU A 63 19.28 9.98 2.93
N ASN A 64 19.07 8.91 2.18
CA ASN A 64 20.14 8.06 1.62
C ASN A 64 21.18 7.62 2.67
N GLY A 65 20.72 7.25 3.87
CA GLY A 65 21.60 6.80 4.96
C GLY A 65 22.38 7.91 5.69
N GLN A 66 22.13 9.18 5.37
CA GLN A 66 22.79 10.32 6.00
C GLN A 66 21.81 11.20 6.76
N ILE A 67 22.19 11.65 7.96
CA ILE A 67 21.41 12.64 8.71
C ILE A 67 21.61 14.01 8.08
N ILE A 68 20.57 14.53 7.46
CA ILE A 68 20.59 15.83 6.78
C ILE A 68 20.35 16.95 7.79
N LYS A 69 19.44 16.77 8.74
CA LYS A 69 19.09 17.79 9.71
C LYS A 69 18.51 17.20 10.99
N CYS A 70 18.74 17.90 12.11
CA CYS A 70 18.14 17.61 13.41
C CYS A 70 17.22 18.76 13.84
N PHE A 71 16.07 18.41 14.38
CA PHE A 71 15.05 19.35 14.90
C PHE A 71 14.80 19.08 16.37
N GLN A 72 14.49 20.15 17.11
CA GLN A 72 14.03 20.06 18.49
C GLN A 72 12.51 20.21 18.55
N ALA A 73 11.86 19.54 19.49
CA ALA A 73 10.39 19.64 19.67
C ALA A 73 9.89 21.08 19.91
N LYS A 74 10.79 21.99 20.32
CA LYS A 74 10.50 23.40 20.56
C LYS A 74 10.47 24.26 19.30
N ASP A 75 10.96 23.75 18.18
CA ASP A 75 11.00 24.45 16.89
C ASP A 75 9.59 24.45 16.31
N LYS A 76 8.86 25.56 16.59
CA LYS A 76 7.41 25.67 16.28
C LYS A 76 7.09 25.82 14.79
N ALA A 77 8.05 26.17 13.96
CA ALA A 77 7.84 26.32 12.53
C ALA A 77 8.36 25.10 11.78
N PRO A 78 7.61 24.55 10.80
CA PRO A 78 8.16 23.56 9.89
C PRO A 78 9.31 24.21 9.12
N ASP A 79 10.43 23.50 9.06
CA ASP A 79 11.62 23.94 8.31
C ASP A 79 11.28 24.04 6.82
N PRO A 80 11.69 25.12 6.11
CA PRO A 80 11.47 25.27 4.68
C PRO A 80 11.91 24.07 3.84
N PHE A 81 12.99 23.39 4.23
CA PHE A 81 13.45 22.18 3.55
C PHE A 81 12.50 21.01 3.72
N PHE A 82 11.90 20.88 4.92
CA PHE A 82 10.91 19.85 5.18
C PHE A 82 9.59 20.14 4.46
N LEU A 83 9.15 21.41 4.47
CA LEU A 83 7.99 21.84 3.67
C LEU A 83 8.19 21.52 2.20
N HIS A 84 9.40 21.70 1.67
CA HIS A 84 9.68 21.36 0.27
C HIS A 84 9.49 19.88 -0.03
N CYS A 85 9.95 18.99 0.85
CA CYS A 85 9.74 17.53 0.69
C CYS A 85 8.25 17.12 0.77
N THR A 86 7.45 17.78 1.65
CA THR A 86 6.01 17.52 1.76
C THR A 86 5.21 18.25 0.67
N GLU A 87 5.62 19.46 0.26
CA GLU A 87 5.00 20.19 -0.84
C GLU A 87 5.11 19.48 -2.17
N ASP A 88 6.19 18.74 -2.42
CA ASP A 88 6.34 17.93 -3.62
C ASP A 88 5.32 16.79 -3.64
N PHE A 89 5.06 16.15 -2.52
CA PHE A 89 4.02 15.15 -2.39
C PHE A 89 2.62 15.75 -2.59
N ASP A 90 2.30 16.82 -1.87
CA ASP A 90 1.01 17.51 -1.96
C ASP A 90 0.76 18.11 -3.35
N ARG A 91 1.81 18.58 -4.02
CA ARG A 91 1.73 19.09 -5.40
C ARG A 91 1.44 17.95 -6.37
N HIS A 92 2.19 16.86 -6.28
CA HIS A 92 1.98 15.68 -7.13
C HIS A 92 0.55 15.16 -7.00
N VAL A 93 0.07 15.00 -5.78
CA VAL A 93 -1.31 14.60 -5.48
C VAL A 93 -2.32 15.53 -6.15
N ARG A 94 -2.18 16.85 -5.97
CA ARG A 94 -3.11 17.83 -6.55
C ARG A 94 -3.11 17.84 -8.10
N GLU A 95 -1.94 17.71 -8.70
CA GLU A 95 -1.79 17.67 -10.15
C GLU A 95 -2.44 16.42 -10.74
N GLN A 96 -2.22 15.28 -10.14
CA GLN A 96 -2.74 13.99 -10.60
C GLN A 96 -4.27 13.89 -10.41
N MET A 97 -4.78 14.26 -9.23
CA MET A 97 -6.22 14.19 -8.97
C MET A 97 -7.05 15.05 -9.93
N ASN A 98 -6.50 16.17 -10.40
CA ASN A 98 -7.17 17.02 -11.39
C ASN A 98 -7.23 16.41 -12.79
N GLN A 99 -6.38 15.45 -13.11
CA GLN A 99 -6.29 14.79 -14.42
C GLN A 99 -7.05 13.45 -14.47
N ARG A 100 -7.39 12.88 -13.32
CA ARG A 100 -8.04 11.58 -13.24
C ARG A 100 -9.49 11.65 -13.73
N PRO A 101 -9.94 10.68 -14.57
CA PRO A 101 -11.35 10.52 -14.91
C PRO A 101 -12.20 10.32 -13.64
N ARG A 102 -13.38 10.93 -13.63
CA ARG A 102 -14.32 10.71 -12.51
C ARG A 102 -14.84 9.27 -12.53
N PRO A 103 -15.07 8.68 -11.34
CA PRO A 103 -15.69 7.35 -11.24
C PRO A 103 -17.04 7.29 -11.96
N GLU A 104 -17.32 6.16 -12.60
CA GLU A 104 -18.60 5.90 -13.24
C GLU A 104 -19.59 5.31 -12.20
N GLU A 105 -20.17 6.15 -11.36
CA GLU A 105 -21.00 5.77 -10.19
C GLU A 105 -22.13 4.79 -10.50
N ASN A 106 -22.66 4.82 -11.73
CA ASN A 106 -23.75 3.93 -12.18
C ASN A 106 -23.24 2.53 -12.59
N GLN A 107 -21.93 2.32 -12.69
CA GLN A 107 -21.32 1.04 -13.06
C GLN A 107 -20.66 0.38 -11.85
N ILE A 108 -21.46 -0.34 -11.07
CA ILE A 108 -20.95 -1.11 -9.94
C ILE A 108 -20.18 -2.33 -10.47
N VAL A 109 -18.91 -2.41 -10.14
CA VAL A 109 -18.00 -3.50 -10.54
C VAL A 109 -17.87 -4.54 -9.43
N PHE A 110 -17.83 -4.11 -8.18
CA PHE A 110 -17.70 -4.97 -7.01
C PHE A 110 -18.80 -4.67 -6.00
N GLN A 111 -19.38 -5.71 -5.43
CA GLN A 111 -20.37 -5.61 -4.36
C GLN A 111 -20.15 -6.72 -3.35
N ALA A 112 -20.03 -6.36 -2.08
CA ALA A 112 -20.07 -7.28 -0.95
C ALA A 112 -21.40 -7.10 -0.22
N GLU A 113 -22.12 -8.19 -0.04
CA GLU A 113 -23.32 -8.27 0.81
C GLU A 113 -22.90 -8.81 2.17
N GLY A 114 -23.54 -8.35 3.23
CA GLY A 114 -23.20 -8.74 4.60
C GLY A 114 -22.77 -7.54 5.46
N GLU A 115 -22.03 -7.77 6.52
CA GLU A 115 -21.53 -6.70 7.39
C GLU A 115 -19.99 -6.62 7.32
N PRO A 116 -19.46 -5.48 6.85
CA PRO A 116 -20.14 -4.33 6.27
C PRO A 116 -20.49 -4.55 4.80
N ALA A 117 -21.71 -4.15 4.39
CA ALA A 117 -22.08 -4.12 2.99
C ALA A 117 -21.45 -2.89 2.30
N PHE A 118 -20.77 -3.10 1.17
CA PHE A 118 -20.24 -2.01 0.35
C PHE A 118 -20.18 -2.40 -1.13
N SER A 119 -20.09 -1.39 -1.96
CA SER A 119 -19.91 -1.56 -3.40
C SER A 119 -18.83 -0.62 -3.90
N VAL A 120 -18.24 -0.92 -5.05
CA VAL A 120 -17.22 -0.08 -5.68
C VAL A 120 -17.57 0.08 -7.16
N ALA A 121 -17.57 1.32 -7.62
CA ALA A 121 -17.88 1.66 -8.99
C ALA A 121 -16.63 1.62 -9.88
N ARG A 122 -16.84 1.61 -11.19
CA ARG A 122 -15.77 1.63 -12.18
C ARG A 122 -14.88 2.87 -12.02
N GLY A 123 -13.57 2.66 -11.91
CA GLY A 123 -12.56 3.72 -11.76
C GLY A 123 -12.57 4.41 -10.40
N GLU A 124 -13.36 3.91 -9.43
CA GLU A 124 -13.42 4.46 -8.06
C GLU A 124 -12.22 4.00 -7.23
N CYS A 125 -11.65 4.91 -6.45
CA CYS A 125 -10.76 4.60 -5.35
C CYS A 125 -11.54 4.66 -4.03
N LEU A 126 -11.85 3.50 -3.47
CA LEU A 126 -12.45 3.37 -2.15
C LEU A 126 -11.33 3.17 -1.12
N VAL A 127 -11.21 4.08 -0.16
CA VAL A 127 -10.37 3.85 1.01
C VAL A 127 -11.21 3.29 2.15
N MET A 128 -10.82 2.13 2.64
CA MET A 128 -11.43 1.47 3.78
C MET A 128 -10.52 1.60 4.99
N GLN A 129 -10.94 2.41 5.96
CA GLN A 129 -10.24 2.51 7.24
C GLN A 129 -10.69 1.37 8.15
N ASP A 130 -9.80 0.40 8.35
CA ASP A 130 -10.04 -0.79 9.17
C ASP A 130 -9.33 -0.64 10.52
N LEU A 131 -10.01 0.01 11.47
CA LEU A 131 -9.43 0.40 12.75
C LEU A 131 -8.98 -0.78 13.62
N ASP A 132 -9.61 -1.92 13.46
CA ASP A 132 -9.37 -3.12 14.28
C ASP A 132 -8.72 -4.25 13.46
N ASN A 133 -8.30 -3.99 12.22
CA ASN A 133 -7.80 -4.98 11.25
C ASN A 133 -8.79 -6.14 10.99
N CYS A 134 -10.05 -5.97 11.29
CA CYS A 134 -11.04 -7.04 11.16
C CYS A 134 -11.36 -7.34 9.69
N MET A 135 -11.47 -6.31 8.86
CA MET A 135 -11.75 -6.49 7.43
C MET A 135 -10.56 -7.10 6.69
N ILE A 136 -9.35 -6.68 7.03
CA ILE A 136 -8.13 -7.27 6.45
C ILE A 136 -8.07 -8.75 6.80
N GLN A 137 -8.38 -9.12 8.05
CA GLN A 137 -8.35 -10.52 8.49
C GLN A 137 -9.49 -11.38 7.94
N GLU A 138 -10.68 -10.82 7.75
CA GLU A 138 -11.86 -11.58 7.33
C GLU A 138 -12.07 -11.56 5.81
N LEU A 139 -11.87 -10.40 5.15
CA LEU A 139 -12.16 -10.26 3.72
C LEU A 139 -11.01 -10.76 2.82
N ILE A 140 -9.75 -10.51 3.19
CA ILE A 140 -8.62 -10.89 2.33
C ILE A 140 -8.54 -12.41 2.11
N PRO A 141 -8.69 -13.29 3.11
CA PRO A 141 -8.75 -14.74 2.89
C PRO A 141 -9.87 -15.16 1.95
N VAL A 142 -11.03 -14.50 2.04
CA VAL A 142 -12.17 -14.77 1.14
C VAL A 142 -11.85 -14.35 -0.29
N LEU A 143 -11.29 -13.15 -0.50
CA LEU A 143 -10.91 -12.66 -1.83
C LEU A 143 -9.79 -13.50 -2.46
N SER A 144 -8.90 -14.06 -1.64
CA SER A 144 -7.85 -14.98 -2.07
C SER A 144 -8.37 -16.40 -2.32
N GLY A 145 -9.63 -16.68 -1.96
CA GLY A 145 -10.26 -17.99 -2.10
C GLY A 145 -9.73 -19.04 -1.11
N GLU A 146 -9.15 -18.60 0.00
CA GLU A 146 -8.68 -19.45 1.10
C GLU A 146 -9.84 -19.83 2.02
N GLU A 147 -10.78 -18.92 2.19
CA GLU A 147 -11.98 -19.08 3.00
C GLU A 147 -13.25 -18.79 2.21
N ARG A 148 -14.40 -19.29 2.69
CA ARG A 148 -15.72 -18.95 2.16
C ARG A 148 -16.29 -17.78 2.93
N HIS A 149 -16.93 -16.85 2.23
CA HIS A 149 -17.66 -15.76 2.87
C HIS A 149 -18.81 -16.32 3.71
N SER A 150 -18.77 -16.09 5.02
CA SER A 150 -19.75 -16.64 5.95
C SER A 150 -21.04 -15.81 6.07
N ALA A 151 -20.99 -14.54 5.71
CA ALA A 151 -22.02 -13.56 6.04
C ALA A 151 -22.70 -12.90 4.82
N GLY A 152 -22.57 -13.46 3.61
CA GLY A 152 -23.20 -12.87 2.43
C GLY A 152 -22.60 -13.34 1.12
N GLN A 153 -22.87 -12.62 0.04
CA GLN A 153 -22.38 -12.92 -1.30
C GLN A 153 -21.47 -11.81 -1.80
N ILE A 154 -20.39 -12.17 -2.49
CA ILE A 154 -19.55 -11.22 -3.21
C ILE A 154 -19.87 -11.35 -4.70
N LEU A 155 -20.21 -10.22 -5.32
CA LEU A 155 -20.51 -10.11 -6.74
C LEU A 155 -19.46 -9.27 -7.46
N ILE A 156 -19.06 -9.69 -8.65
CA ILE A 156 -18.15 -8.95 -9.56
C ILE A 156 -18.86 -8.86 -10.91
N ASP A 157 -19.11 -7.64 -11.39
CA ASP A 157 -19.95 -7.38 -12.54
C ASP A 157 -21.29 -8.18 -12.45
N GLY A 158 -21.93 -8.18 -11.29
CA GLY A 158 -23.18 -8.88 -11.04
C GLY A 158 -23.10 -10.41 -10.99
N THR A 159 -21.93 -11.01 -11.11
CA THR A 159 -21.74 -12.46 -11.03
C THR A 159 -21.01 -12.86 -9.75
N PRO A 160 -21.42 -13.96 -9.08
CA PRO A 160 -20.78 -14.39 -7.85
C PRO A 160 -19.28 -14.58 -7.99
N LEU A 161 -18.56 -14.32 -6.89
CA LEU A 161 -17.14 -14.62 -6.76
C LEU A 161 -16.93 -16.11 -7.03
N GLY A 162 -15.95 -16.42 -7.90
CA GLY A 162 -15.52 -17.78 -8.18
C GLY A 162 -14.80 -18.42 -6.99
N GLY A 163 -14.35 -19.63 -7.18
CA GLY A 163 -13.51 -20.30 -6.19
C GLY A 163 -12.08 -19.74 -6.18
N LYS A 164 -11.16 -20.51 -5.62
CA LYS A 164 -9.75 -20.17 -5.50
C LYS A 164 -9.16 -19.65 -6.83
N ASN A 165 -8.44 -18.54 -6.75
CA ASN A 165 -7.80 -17.87 -7.89
C ASN A 165 -8.79 -17.23 -8.92
N ASP A 166 -9.85 -16.62 -8.45
CA ASP A 166 -10.70 -15.80 -9.33
C ASP A 166 -9.90 -14.59 -9.86
N ARG A 167 -9.57 -14.62 -11.15
CA ARG A 167 -8.71 -13.61 -11.79
C ARG A 167 -9.38 -12.25 -11.97
N ARG A 168 -10.68 -12.16 -11.69
CA ARG A 168 -11.39 -10.87 -11.70
C ARG A 168 -10.98 -10.00 -10.53
N ILE A 169 -10.41 -10.60 -9.47
CA ILE A 169 -9.84 -9.88 -8.32
C ILE A 169 -8.32 -10.00 -8.34
N ALA A 170 -7.65 -8.92 -7.97
CA ALA A 170 -6.26 -8.95 -7.57
C ALA A 170 -6.12 -8.38 -6.16
N VAL A 171 -5.29 -9.03 -5.35
CA VAL A 171 -4.95 -8.57 -4.00
C VAL A 171 -3.46 -8.25 -3.98
N ILE A 172 -3.13 -6.99 -3.71
CA ILE A 172 -1.76 -6.55 -3.41
C ILE A 172 -1.62 -6.60 -1.89
N GLN A 173 -0.79 -7.52 -1.43
CA GLN A 173 -0.58 -7.76 -0.01
C GLN A 173 0.24 -6.63 0.63
N GLU A 174 0.17 -6.55 1.94
CA GLU A 174 1.06 -5.74 2.75
C GLU A 174 2.52 -6.13 2.50
N LEU A 175 3.43 -5.16 2.33
CA LEU A 175 4.84 -5.38 1.98
C LEU A 175 5.01 -6.36 0.80
N PRO A 176 4.45 -6.05 -0.37
CA PRO A 176 4.29 -7.00 -1.46
C PRO A 176 5.62 -7.51 -2.02
N VAL A 177 6.71 -6.77 -1.84
CA VAL A 177 8.06 -7.16 -2.25
C VAL A 177 8.56 -8.41 -1.53
N HIS A 178 8.03 -8.74 -0.35
CA HIS A 178 8.41 -9.92 0.42
C HIS A 178 7.55 -11.16 0.11
N SER A 179 6.31 -10.96 -0.35
CA SER A 179 5.35 -12.07 -0.50
C SER A 179 4.93 -12.34 -1.95
N MET A 180 5.07 -11.35 -2.85
CA MET A 180 4.51 -11.44 -4.19
C MET A 180 5.56 -11.60 -5.30
N LEU A 181 6.84 -11.77 -4.97
CA LEU A 181 7.92 -11.97 -5.93
C LEU A 181 8.45 -13.40 -5.87
N PHE A 182 8.76 -13.95 -7.02
CA PHE A 182 9.39 -15.27 -7.16
C PHE A 182 10.90 -15.07 -7.29
N SER A 183 11.63 -15.24 -6.20
CA SER A 183 13.08 -14.96 -6.09
C SER A 183 13.94 -15.74 -7.08
N ASN A 184 13.47 -16.94 -7.48
CA ASN A 184 14.19 -17.81 -8.42
C ASN A 184 13.95 -17.47 -9.89
N LEU A 185 13.13 -16.47 -10.19
CA LEU A 185 12.79 -16.07 -11.57
C LEU A 185 13.42 -14.70 -11.89
N SER A 186 13.68 -14.47 -13.18
CA SER A 186 14.07 -13.16 -13.69
C SER A 186 12.90 -12.16 -13.58
N TYR A 187 13.19 -10.86 -13.79
CA TYR A 187 12.14 -9.83 -13.89
C TYR A 187 11.08 -10.22 -14.94
N LEU A 188 11.51 -10.58 -16.15
CA LEU A 188 10.60 -10.92 -17.23
C LEU A 188 9.77 -12.17 -16.93
N ASP A 189 10.36 -13.18 -16.30
CA ASP A 189 9.64 -14.41 -15.93
C ASP A 189 8.61 -14.12 -14.83
N ASN A 190 8.95 -13.31 -13.85
CA ASN A 190 8.00 -12.83 -12.85
C ASN A 190 6.86 -12.04 -13.47
N LEU A 191 7.16 -11.15 -14.42
CA LEU A 191 6.16 -10.33 -15.12
C LEU A 191 5.18 -11.21 -15.92
N CYS A 192 5.70 -12.25 -16.56
CA CYS A 192 4.90 -13.16 -17.39
C CYS A 192 4.13 -14.22 -16.60
N PHE A 193 4.43 -14.43 -15.31
CA PHE A 193 3.92 -15.54 -14.52
C PHE A 193 2.39 -15.68 -14.56
N THR A 194 1.65 -14.58 -14.56
CA THR A 194 0.18 -14.58 -14.62
C THR A 194 -0.37 -14.64 -16.04
N LEU A 195 0.46 -14.36 -17.04
CA LEU A 195 0.06 -14.29 -18.46
C LEU A 195 0.15 -15.65 -19.17
N ASP A 196 0.98 -16.57 -18.72
CA ASP A 196 1.21 -17.88 -19.35
C ASP A 196 -0.09 -18.69 -19.52
N HIS A 197 -1.09 -18.43 -18.70
CA HIS A 197 -2.40 -19.09 -18.82
C HIS A 197 -3.29 -18.52 -19.95
N ARG A 198 -3.01 -17.32 -20.45
CA ARG A 198 -3.74 -16.70 -21.58
C ARG A 198 -3.22 -17.18 -22.93
N VAL A 199 -2.02 -17.73 -22.95
CA VAL A 199 -1.32 -18.11 -24.17
C VAL A 199 -1.10 -19.61 -24.20
N ARG A 200 -1.76 -20.30 -25.13
CA ARG A 200 -1.57 -21.75 -25.28
C ARG A 200 -0.25 -22.06 -25.99
N GLY A 201 0.57 -22.86 -25.33
CA GLY A 201 1.79 -23.45 -25.89
C GLY A 201 3.06 -22.62 -25.70
N VAL A 202 4.21 -23.30 -25.78
CA VAL A 202 5.57 -22.76 -25.54
C VAL A 202 5.93 -21.62 -26.51
N TRP A 203 5.43 -21.64 -27.72
CA TRP A 203 5.66 -20.58 -28.72
C TRP A 203 4.93 -19.28 -28.40
N GLY A 204 3.75 -19.37 -27.78
CA GLY A 204 2.99 -18.22 -27.32
C GLY A 204 3.73 -17.45 -26.21
N SER A 205 4.27 -18.16 -25.23
CA SER A 205 5.06 -17.58 -24.14
C SER A 205 6.28 -16.79 -24.66
N LYS A 206 7.02 -17.31 -25.63
CA LYS A 206 8.16 -16.58 -26.23
C LYS A 206 7.76 -15.30 -26.95
N ARG A 207 6.62 -15.31 -27.66
CA ARG A 207 6.09 -14.11 -28.34
C ARG A 207 5.65 -13.06 -27.33
N VAL A 208 4.95 -13.45 -26.28
CA VAL A 208 4.53 -12.55 -25.19
C VAL A 208 5.74 -11.92 -24.51
N LYS A 209 6.74 -12.72 -24.14
CA LYS A 209 7.98 -12.21 -23.53
C LYS A 209 8.68 -11.19 -24.43
N LYS A 210 8.76 -11.49 -25.73
CA LYS A 210 9.35 -10.56 -26.72
C LYS A 210 8.54 -9.26 -26.82
N SER A 211 7.21 -9.36 -26.90
CA SER A 211 6.34 -8.18 -26.99
C SER A 211 6.45 -7.30 -25.74
N LEU A 212 6.38 -7.91 -24.55
CA LEU A 212 6.53 -7.18 -23.29
C LEU A 212 7.89 -6.50 -23.16
N ARG A 213 8.96 -7.20 -23.53
CA ARG A 213 10.29 -6.60 -23.53
C ARG A 213 10.35 -5.38 -24.44
N GLN A 214 9.81 -5.45 -25.66
CA GLN A 214 9.76 -4.32 -26.58
C GLN A 214 8.88 -3.17 -26.08
N GLU A 215 7.74 -3.47 -25.49
CA GLU A 215 6.79 -2.46 -24.98
C GLU A 215 7.32 -1.69 -23.78
N TYR A 216 8.03 -2.38 -22.88
CA TYR A 216 8.51 -1.82 -21.62
C TYR A 216 10.00 -1.46 -21.60
N ALA A 217 10.75 -1.72 -22.69
CA ALA A 217 12.19 -1.44 -22.73
C ALA A 217 12.55 0.04 -22.54
N GLU A 218 11.76 0.94 -23.12
CA GLU A 218 11.99 2.39 -22.98
C GLU A 218 11.73 2.88 -21.54
N LEU A 219 10.79 2.24 -20.85
CA LEU A 219 10.38 2.62 -19.49
C LEU A 219 11.33 2.04 -18.42
N LEU A 220 11.72 0.78 -18.58
CA LEU A 220 12.40 0.00 -17.53
C LEU A 220 13.90 -0.17 -17.77
N GLY A 221 14.38 0.04 -19.00
CA GLY A 221 15.71 -0.35 -19.43
C GLY A 221 15.79 -1.80 -19.87
N GLU A 222 16.51 -2.07 -20.94
CA GLU A 222 16.61 -3.41 -21.56
C GLU A 222 17.28 -4.43 -20.61
N GLU A 223 18.25 -3.99 -19.81
CA GLU A 223 19.02 -4.82 -18.88
C GLU A 223 18.20 -5.38 -17.71
N VAL A 224 17.10 -4.72 -17.33
CA VAL A 224 16.29 -5.10 -16.16
C VAL A 224 15.60 -6.46 -16.37
N PHE A 225 15.20 -6.78 -17.59
CA PHE A 225 14.40 -7.98 -17.88
C PHE A 225 15.06 -9.29 -17.50
N ASP A 226 16.38 -9.35 -17.58
CA ASP A 226 17.15 -10.57 -17.29
C ASP A 226 17.71 -10.59 -15.87
N LEU A 227 17.52 -9.50 -15.10
CA LEU A 227 17.98 -9.43 -13.70
C LEU A 227 17.17 -10.37 -12.81
N PRO A 228 17.84 -11.11 -11.92
CA PRO A 228 17.16 -11.81 -10.84
C PRO A 228 16.60 -10.82 -9.82
N VAL A 229 15.53 -11.21 -9.14
CA VAL A 229 14.76 -10.33 -8.22
C VAL A 229 15.62 -9.73 -7.11
N ASP A 230 16.63 -10.44 -6.62
CA ASP A 230 17.54 -9.97 -5.56
C ASP A 230 18.45 -8.80 -6.00
N ARG A 231 18.64 -8.61 -7.30
CA ARG A 231 19.41 -7.48 -7.88
C ARG A 231 18.54 -6.28 -8.27
N LEU A 232 17.23 -6.39 -8.16
CA LEU A 232 16.32 -5.29 -8.44
C LEU A 232 16.35 -4.27 -7.32
N THR A 233 16.26 -3.00 -7.67
CA THR A 233 15.99 -1.92 -6.71
C THR A 233 14.58 -2.11 -6.13
N GLU A 234 14.29 -1.45 -5.02
CA GLU A 234 12.96 -1.51 -4.41
C GLU A 234 11.89 -0.98 -5.38
N TRP A 235 12.14 0.12 -6.05
CA TRP A 235 11.28 0.68 -7.09
C TRP A 235 10.96 -0.33 -8.19
N GLN A 236 11.99 -0.97 -8.74
CA GLN A 236 11.81 -1.99 -9.78
C GLN A 236 10.98 -3.19 -9.30
N LYS A 237 11.07 -3.54 -8.02
CA LYS A 237 10.24 -4.60 -7.42
C LYS A 237 8.76 -4.18 -7.35
N TYR A 238 8.48 -2.94 -6.98
CA TYR A 238 7.11 -2.40 -7.01
C TYR A 238 6.58 -2.32 -8.44
N ASP A 239 7.37 -1.78 -9.38
CA ASP A 239 7.01 -1.77 -10.81
C ASP A 239 6.64 -3.15 -11.31
N LEU A 240 7.44 -4.16 -10.99
CA LEU A 240 7.22 -5.55 -11.40
C LEU A 240 5.88 -6.08 -10.88
N ILE A 241 5.60 -5.90 -9.59
CA ILE A 241 4.37 -6.42 -8.96
C ILE A 241 3.13 -5.73 -9.55
N TYR A 242 3.13 -4.41 -9.58
CA TYR A 242 1.98 -3.63 -10.03
C TYR A 242 1.75 -3.79 -11.54
N THR A 243 2.81 -3.81 -12.35
CA THR A 243 2.70 -4.03 -13.80
C THR A 243 2.21 -5.45 -14.11
N ARG A 244 2.67 -6.47 -13.37
CA ARG A 244 2.15 -7.85 -13.52
C ARG A 244 0.64 -7.91 -13.27
N ILE A 245 0.15 -7.26 -12.21
CA ILE A 245 -1.27 -7.19 -11.89
C ILE A 245 -2.02 -6.36 -12.95
N TYR A 246 -1.46 -5.25 -13.39
CA TYR A 246 -2.04 -4.43 -14.46
C TYR A 246 -2.22 -5.22 -15.76
N LEU A 247 -1.24 -6.04 -16.14
CA LEU A 247 -1.31 -6.93 -17.30
C LEU A 247 -2.32 -8.08 -17.10
N GLN A 248 -2.53 -8.53 -15.87
CA GLN A 248 -3.58 -9.50 -15.54
C GLN A 248 -4.97 -8.96 -15.86
N ASN A 249 -5.14 -7.63 -15.86
CA ASN A 249 -6.37 -6.92 -16.15
C ASN A 249 -7.56 -7.37 -15.26
N PRO A 250 -7.41 -7.30 -13.94
CA PRO A 250 -8.48 -7.65 -13.02
C PRO A 250 -9.66 -6.67 -13.15
N LYS A 251 -10.81 -7.03 -12.62
CA LYS A 251 -11.98 -6.16 -12.53
C LYS A 251 -11.90 -5.20 -11.34
N VAL A 252 -11.23 -5.61 -10.27
CA VAL A 252 -10.99 -4.82 -9.06
C VAL A 252 -9.66 -5.18 -8.44
N VAL A 253 -8.98 -4.20 -7.85
CA VAL A 253 -7.70 -4.38 -7.13
C VAL A 253 -7.90 -3.99 -5.67
N PHE A 254 -7.56 -4.91 -4.77
CA PHE A 254 -7.48 -4.66 -3.33
C PHE A 254 -6.02 -4.46 -2.93
N CYS A 255 -5.73 -3.38 -2.20
CA CYS A 255 -4.40 -3.05 -1.72
C CYS A 255 -4.41 -2.99 -0.19
N VAL A 256 -3.63 -3.86 0.44
CA VAL A 256 -3.50 -3.89 1.91
C VAL A 256 -2.33 -3.01 2.31
N GLN A 257 -2.62 -1.90 2.99
CA GLN A 257 -1.64 -0.96 3.53
C GLN A 257 -0.51 -0.61 2.53
N PRO A 258 -0.83 -0.11 1.31
CA PRO A 258 0.14 0.02 0.21
C PRO A 258 1.31 0.96 0.52
N PHE A 259 1.13 1.90 1.44
CA PHE A 259 2.15 2.90 1.80
C PHE A 259 2.94 2.55 3.06
N LYS A 260 2.70 1.37 3.63
CA LYS A 260 3.38 0.92 4.84
C LYS A 260 4.89 0.83 4.63
N SER A 261 5.64 1.42 5.56
CA SER A 261 7.11 1.46 5.55
C SER A 261 7.74 2.06 4.29
N ALA A 262 6.96 2.70 3.43
CA ALA A 262 7.48 3.36 2.24
C ALA A 262 7.95 4.79 2.56
N GLU A 263 9.15 5.14 2.11
CA GLU A 263 9.63 6.52 2.12
C GLU A 263 8.82 7.42 1.16
N VAL A 264 8.92 8.74 1.31
CA VAL A 264 8.09 9.71 0.55
C VAL A 264 8.17 9.49 -0.96
N SER A 265 9.37 9.28 -1.51
CA SER A 265 9.55 9.06 -2.94
C SER A 265 8.89 7.77 -3.42
N LEU A 266 9.01 6.70 -2.65
CA LEU A 266 8.37 5.42 -2.97
C LEU A 266 6.84 5.50 -2.82
N ARG A 267 6.31 6.29 -1.86
CA ARG A 267 4.87 6.53 -1.74
C ARG A 267 4.29 7.22 -2.97
N ILE A 268 4.97 8.26 -3.48
CA ILE A 268 4.58 8.93 -4.74
C ILE A 268 4.56 7.89 -5.87
N HIS A 269 5.60 7.10 -6.00
CA HIS A 269 5.67 6.06 -7.02
C HIS A 269 4.54 5.02 -6.92
N ILE A 270 4.23 4.54 -5.71
CA ILE A 270 3.11 3.63 -5.47
C ILE A 270 1.78 4.29 -5.87
N MET A 271 1.61 5.60 -5.59
CA MET A 271 0.42 6.34 -6.01
C MET A 271 0.28 6.35 -7.53
N GLU A 272 1.35 6.66 -8.26
CA GLU A 272 1.36 6.63 -9.73
C GLU A 272 0.99 5.24 -10.27
N LEU A 273 1.50 4.19 -9.64
CA LEU A 273 1.15 2.82 -10.01
C LEU A 273 -0.33 2.48 -9.76
N LEU A 274 -0.92 2.99 -8.67
CA LEU A 274 -2.34 2.83 -8.37
C LEU A 274 -3.22 3.64 -9.33
N GLU A 275 -2.81 4.86 -9.67
CA GLU A 275 -3.50 5.71 -10.64
C GLU A 275 -3.58 5.07 -12.03
N ARG A 276 -2.58 4.29 -12.43
CA ARG A 276 -2.64 3.54 -13.70
C ARG A 276 -3.85 2.61 -13.78
N PHE A 277 -4.25 1.97 -12.66
CA PHE A 277 -5.46 1.15 -12.61
C PHE A 277 -6.71 2.02 -12.73
N LEU A 278 -6.79 3.09 -11.96
CA LEU A 278 -7.92 4.02 -11.94
C LEU A 278 -8.15 4.66 -13.32
N ASN A 279 -7.08 5.10 -13.97
CA ASN A 279 -7.12 5.67 -15.32
C ASN A 279 -7.59 4.67 -16.39
N LYS A 280 -7.38 3.37 -16.16
CA LYS A 280 -7.92 2.30 -17.00
C LYS A 280 -9.39 1.95 -16.67
N GLY A 281 -9.96 2.59 -15.65
CA GLY A 281 -11.29 2.30 -15.16
C GLY A 281 -11.36 1.07 -14.24
N ILE A 282 -10.22 0.56 -13.78
CA ILE A 282 -10.16 -0.53 -12.80
C ILE A 282 -10.27 0.08 -11.40
N PRO A 283 -11.31 -0.23 -10.62
CA PRO A 283 -11.43 0.29 -9.27
C PRO A 283 -10.36 -0.27 -8.34
N VAL A 284 -9.98 0.56 -7.38
CA VAL A 284 -8.99 0.23 -6.34
C VAL A 284 -9.63 0.35 -4.97
N VAL A 285 -9.47 -0.66 -4.13
CA VAL A 285 -9.87 -0.64 -2.72
C VAL A 285 -8.62 -0.64 -1.87
N ILE A 286 -8.33 0.46 -1.19
CA ILE A 286 -7.22 0.56 -0.25
C ILE A 286 -7.74 0.23 1.14
N MET A 287 -7.18 -0.80 1.76
CA MET A 287 -7.48 -1.20 3.13
C MET A 287 -6.34 -0.74 4.03
N ALA A 288 -6.61 0.20 4.93
CA ALA A 288 -5.59 0.80 5.77
C ALA A 288 -6.09 1.04 7.19
N VAL A 289 -5.20 0.93 8.17
CA VAL A 289 -5.47 1.32 9.56
C VAL A 289 -5.30 2.83 9.70
N ASN A 290 -4.20 3.36 9.19
CA ASN A 290 -3.91 4.79 9.14
C ASN A 290 -4.25 5.34 7.75
N LEU A 291 -4.92 6.49 7.71
CA LEU A 291 -5.43 7.08 6.47
C LEU A 291 -4.40 7.92 5.73
N ALA A 292 -3.47 8.57 6.46
CA ALA A 292 -2.49 9.54 5.96
C ALA A 292 -2.47 9.72 4.41
N ASP A 293 -1.58 8.96 3.73
CA ASP A 293 -1.40 9.09 2.27
C ASP A 293 -2.53 8.48 1.45
N SER A 294 -3.29 7.53 2.03
CA SER A 294 -4.39 6.85 1.32
C SER A 294 -5.52 7.81 0.92
N LEU A 295 -5.77 8.86 1.73
CA LEU A 295 -6.80 9.85 1.43
C LEU A 295 -6.51 10.68 0.18
N ALA A 296 -5.25 10.77 -0.22
CA ALA A 296 -4.85 11.51 -1.41
C ALA A 296 -5.46 10.95 -2.70
N LEU A 297 -5.71 9.63 -2.74
CA LEU A 297 -6.33 8.95 -3.88
C LEU A 297 -7.84 8.73 -3.72
N ALA A 298 -8.39 8.94 -2.54
CA ALA A 298 -9.74 8.52 -2.18
C ALA A 298 -10.83 9.33 -2.92
N ASP A 299 -11.71 8.64 -3.62
CA ASP A 299 -13.00 9.20 -4.03
C ASP A 299 -14.02 9.06 -2.90
N ARG A 300 -13.92 7.97 -2.13
CA ARG A 300 -14.83 7.69 -1.02
C ARG A 300 -14.08 7.01 0.12
N LEU A 301 -14.46 7.35 1.37
CA LEU A 301 -13.95 6.77 2.60
C LEU A 301 -15.03 5.94 3.28
N LEU A 302 -14.72 4.69 3.60
CA LEU A 302 -15.53 3.82 4.44
C LEU A 302 -14.75 3.51 5.72
N ARG A 303 -15.32 3.86 6.87
CA ARG A 303 -14.76 3.49 8.17
C ARG A 303 -15.42 2.22 8.68
N VAL A 304 -14.62 1.27 9.12
CA VAL A 304 -15.09 -0.01 9.64
C VAL A 304 -14.51 -0.25 11.03
N ARG A 305 -15.38 -0.70 11.94
CA ARG A 305 -15.01 -1.08 13.28
C ARG A 305 -15.79 -2.35 13.65
N ARG A 306 -15.22 -3.21 14.47
CA ARG A 306 -15.88 -4.43 14.95
C ARG A 306 -17.19 -4.07 15.67
N GLY A 307 -18.34 -4.55 15.14
CA GLY A 307 -19.66 -4.31 15.73
C GLY A 307 -20.46 -3.13 15.19
N GLY A 308 -20.07 -2.52 14.07
CA GLY A 308 -20.92 -1.52 13.38
C GLY A 308 -20.16 -0.52 12.50
N LYS A 309 -20.90 0.14 11.59
CA LYS A 309 -20.41 1.31 10.86
C LYS A 309 -20.24 2.48 11.83
N VAL A 310 -19.12 3.21 11.73
CA VAL A 310 -18.95 4.53 12.38
C VAL A 310 -19.14 5.61 11.32
#